data_4080a22de4f19c67828765d1c57b009c
#
_entry.id   4080a22de4f19c67828765d1c57b009c
#
_cell.length_a   1.000
_cell.length_b   1.000
_cell.length_c   1.000
_cell.angle_alpha   90.00
_cell.angle_beta   90.00
_cell.angle_gamma   90.00
#
_symmetry.space_group_name_H-M   'P 1'
#
loop_
_entity.id
_entity.type
_entity.pdbx_description
1 polymer ?
#
loop_
_entity_poly.entity_id
_entity_poly.type
_entity_poly.pdbx_seq_one_letter_code
_entity_poly.pdbx_strand_id
1 'polypeptide(L)'
;MKVHLALATMLALTLGAASFAPAYAMGDGDDGGSKPKCKKGEVVKKGKCVPAHAGVLPDEQLYQQGRALAQAGEYDWALTVLAAVSNQNDPRVLNYTGYSLRKSGRFAEAFGYYHKAIEIDPNFVLAREYLGEGYVATGQVDLAKAQLTEIANRCGTTCEEYQELAEHIETGL
;
A
#
# COMPACT_ATOMS: atom_id res chain seq x y z
N MET A 1 -52.03 36.21 9.37
CA MET A 1 -53.42 35.65 9.33
C MET A 1 -53.45 34.49 8.36
N LYS A 2 -54.08 33.40 8.79
CA LYS A 2 -54.42 32.10 8.13
C LYS A 2 -53.31 31.09 8.08
N VAL A 3 -53.38 30.22 9.06
CA VAL A 3 -52.82 28.89 9.19
C VAL A 3 -53.58 27.93 8.29
N HIS A 4 -52.92 27.13 7.48
CA HIS A 4 -53.49 25.94 6.89
C HIS A 4 -52.72 24.70 7.37
N LEU A 5 -53.39 24.00 8.22
CA LEU A 5 -53.09 22.66 8.74
C LEU A 5 -53.43 21.65 7.63
N ALA A 6 -52.49 20.91 7.15
CA ALA A 6 -52.70 19.76 6.25
C ALA A 6 -52.26 18.49 6.96
N LEU A 7 -53.24 17.65 7.25
CA LEU A 7 -53.05 16.26 7.71
C LEU A 7 -52.40 15.45 6.64
N ALA A 8 -51.28 14.79 6.96
CA ALA A 8 -50.69 13.75 6.15
C ALA A 8 -50.89 12.40 6.82
N THR A 9 -51.61 11.55 6.15
CA THR A 9 -51.94 10.17 6.51
C THR A 9 -50.71 9.28 6.50
N MET A 10 -50.49 8.57 7.61
CA MET A 10 -49.50 7.49 7.70
C MET A 10 -49.98 6.27 6.86
N LEU A 11 -49.18 5.90 5.88
CA LEU A 11 -49.30 4.61 5.22
C LEU A 11 -48.16 3.73 5.73
N ALA A 12 -48.44 2.78 6.63
CA ALA A 12 -47.48 1.80 7.10
C ALA A 12 -47.29 0.72 6.02
N LEU A 13 -46.13 0.73 5.32
CA LEU A 13 -45.70 -0.39 4.51
C LEU A 13 -44.79 -1.29 5.38
N THR A 14 -45.32 -2.45 5.74
CA THR A 14 -44.53 -3.55 6.29
C THR A 14 -43.73 -4.24 5.19
N LEU A 15 -42.45 -3.91 5.08
CA LEU A 15 -41.53 -4.71 4.26
C LEU A 15 -41.03 -5.90 5.10
N GLY A 16 -41.41 -7.10 4.70
CA GLY A 16 -40.89 -8.34 5.22
C GLY A 16 -39.39 -8.45 4.93
N ALA A 17 -38.58 -8.54 5.95
CA ALA A 17 -37.17 -8.85 5.85
C ALA A 17 -37.02 -10.33 5.47
N ALA A 18 -36.74 -10.63 4.20
CA ALA A 18 -36.23 -11.92 3.79
C ALA A 18 -34.75 -11.99 4.13
N SER A 19 -34.43 -12.68 5.22
CA SER A 19 -33.07 -13.02 5.59
C SER A 19 -32.50 -14.05 4.62
N PHE A 20 -31.73 -13.62 3.63
CA PHE A 20 -30.88 -14.53 2.87
C PHE A 20 -29.59 -14.76 3.69
N ALA A 21 -29.56 -15.84 4.46
CA ALA A 21 -28.31 -16.38 4.96
C ALA A 21 -27.61 -17.13 3.82
N PRO A 22 -26.34 -16.84 3.50
CA PRO A 22 -25.59 -17.70 2.62
C PRO A 22 -25.34 -19.03 3.32
N ALA A 23 -25.91 -20.12 2.80
CA ALA A 23 -25.60 -21.46 3.22
C ALA A 23 -24.14 -21.76 2.80
N TYR A 24 -23.20 -21.64 3.74
CA TYR A 24 -21.92 -22.29 3.62
C TYR A 24 -22.15 -23.78 3.79
N ALA A 25 -22.16 -24.52 2.67
CA ALA A 25 -22.10 -25.95 2.67
C ALA A 25 -20.72 -26.35 3.25
N MET A 26 -20.69 -26.73 4.53
CA MET A 26 -19.64 -27.54 5.11
C MET A 26 -19.73 -28.91 4.46
N GLY A 27 -18.87 -29.17 3.50
CA GLY A 27 -18.59 -30.52 3.02
C GLY A 27 -17.67 -31.21 4.02
N ASP A 28 -18.24 -31.91 4.99
CA ASP A 28 -17.54 -32.92 5.77
C ASP A 28 -17.19 -34.12 4.86
N GLY A 29 -15.98 -34.06 4.29
CA GLY A 29 -15.30 -35.22 3.73
C GLY A 29 -14.33 -35.77 4.77
N ASP A 30 -14.79 -36.69 5.59
CA ASP A 30 -13.97 -37.42 6.55
C ASP A 30 -13.14 -38.45 5.79
N ASP A 31 -11.93 -38.05 5.37
CA ASP A 31 -10.88 -38.94 4.90
C ASP A 31 -9.82 -39.04 6.02
N GLY A 32 -9.78 -40.24 6.68
CA GLY A 32 -8.98 -40.58 7.84
C GLY A 32 -7.46 -40.60 7.64
N GLY A 33 -6.91 -39.65 6.92
CA GLY A 33 -5.49 -39.35 6.83
C GLY A 33 -5.11 -38.24 7.83
N SER A 34 -4.12 -38.48 8.68
CA SER A 34 -3.64 -37.46 9.62
C SER A 34 -3.26 -36.22 8.87
N LYS A 35 -4.00 -35.11 9.09
CA LYS A 35 -3.74 -33.83 8.46
C LYS A 35 -2.31 -33.42 8.79
N PRO A 36 -1.49 -32.98 7.80
CA PRO A 36 -0.12 -32.60 8.05
C PRO A 36 -0.10 -31.39 9.03
N LYS A 37 0.77 -31.45 10.05
CA LYS A 37 1.02 -30.35 10.97
C LYS A 37 1.94 -29.34 10.27
N CYS A 38 1.38 -28.28 9.75
CA CYS A 38 2.13 -27.22 9.09
C CYS A 38 2.89 -26.34 10.10
N LYS A 39 4.00 -25.75 9.65
CA LYS A 39 4.78 -24.80 10.44
C LYS A 39 3.99 -23.48 10.60
N LYS A 40 4.41 -22.66 11.58
CA LYS A 40 3.83 -21.32 11.75
C LYS A 40 4.00 -20.50 10.45
N GLY A 41 2.90 -19.97 9.93
CA GLY A 41 2.87 -19.26 8.64
C GLY A 41 2.52 -20.11 7.43
N GLU A 42 2.21 -21.41 7.62
CA GLU A 42 1.74 -22.30 6.57
C GLU A 42 0.28 -22.74 6.83
N VAL A 43 -0.43 -23.07 5.75
CA VAL A 43 -1.79 -23.62 5.77
C VAL A 43 -1.85 -24.91 4.96
N VAL A 44 -2.76 -25.81 5.30
CA VAL A 44 -2.99 -27.03 4.51
C VAL A 44 -3.82 -26.67 3.28
N LYS A 45 -3.28 -26.90 2.08
CA LYS A 45 -3.97 -26.76 0.80
C LYS A 45 -3.77 -28.03 -0.02
N LYS A 46 -4.87 -28.72 -0.36
CA LYS A 46 -4.85 -30.01 -1.07
C LYS A 46 -3.91 -31.04 -0.41
N GLY A 47 -3.95 -31.17 0.93
CA GLY A 47 -3.16 -32.13 1.69
C GLY A 47 -1.68 -31.80 1.83
N LYS A 48 -1.21 -30.64 1.38
CA LYS A 48 0.18 -30.16 1.51
C LYS A 48 0.23 -28.88 2.31
N CYS A 49 1.28 -28.72 3.13
CA CYS A 49 1.58 -27.44 3.77
C CYS A 49 2.11 -26.47 2.72
N VAL A 50 1.47 -25.34 2.61
CA VAL A 50 1.85 -24.23 1.72
C VAL A 50 1.88 -22.96 2.57
N PRO A 51 2.72 -21.97 2.24
CA PRO A 51 2.70 -20.69 2.93
C PRO A 51 1.28 -20.15 3.03
N ALA A 52 0.91 -19.53 4.14
CA ALA A 52 -0.45 -19.01 4.38
C ALA A 52 -0.92 -18.02 3.28
N HIS A 53 0.03 -17.45 2.55
CA HIS A 53 -0.20 -16.60 1.37
C HIS A 53 -0.19 -17.38 0.03
N ALA A 54 -0.07 -18.72 0.03
CA ALA A 54 -0.17 -19.55 -1.19
C ALA A 54 -1.61 -19.67 -1.68
N GLY A 55 -2.14 -18.61 -2.13
CA GLY A 55 -3.52 -18.38 -2.62
C GLY A 55 -3.81 -16.90 -2.71
N VAL A 56 -2.86 -16.10 -2.27
CA VAL A 56 -2.77 -14.67 -2.45
C VAL A 56 -2.39 -14.37 -3.92
N LEU A 57 -2.70 -13.20 -4.37
CA LEU A 57 -2.34 -12.69 -5.69
C LEU A 57 -0.83 -12.88 -5.97
N PRO A 58 -0.41 -13.06 -7.23
CA PRO A 58 1.00 -13.00 -7.60
C PRO A 58 1.68 -11.73 -7.10
N ASP A 59 2.97 -11.79 -6.81
CA ASP A 59 3.76 -10.67 -6.27
C ASP A 59 3.58 -9.37 -7.06
N GLU A 60 3.53 -9.45 -8.39
CA GLU A 60 3.29 -8.26 -9.23
C GLU A 60 1.91 -7.66 -8.99
N GLN A 61 0.88 -8.47 -8.81
CA GLN A 61 -0.47 -7.96 -8.52
C GLN A 61 -0.56 -7.36 -7.12
N LEU A 62 0.12 -7.97 -6.13
CA LEU A 62 0.24 -7.41 -4.79
C LEU A 62 0.96 -6.05 -4.81
N TYR A 63 2.08 -5.97 -5.54
CA TYR A 63 2.80 -4.72 -5.73
C TYR A 63 1.91 -3.64 -6.35
N GLN A 64 1.23 -3.94 -7.47
CA GLN A 64 0.35 -2.97 -8.14
C GLN A 64 -0.81 -2.52 -7.24
N GLN A 65 -1.40 -3.44 -6.49
CA GLN A 65 -2.47 -3.11 -5.54
C GLN A 65 -1.93 -2.23 -4.39
N GLY A 66 -0.79 -2.58 -3.81
CA GLY A 66 -0.16 -1.80 -2.75
C GLY A 66 0.22 -0.39 -3.22
N ARG A 67 0.78 -0.28 -4.44
CA ARG A 67 1.05 1.00 -5.09
C ARG A 67 -0.21 1.84 -5.26
N ALA A 68 -1.28 1.26 -5.80
CA ALA A 68 -2.55 1.96 -6.02
C ALA A 68 -3.16 2.46 -4.70
N LEU A 69 -3.12 1.65 -3.65
CA LEU A 69 -3.57 2.04 -2.31
C LEU A 69 -2.73 3.19 -1.75
N ALA A 70 -1.41 3.13 -1.90
CA ALA A 70 -0.51 4.21 -1.47
C ALA A 70 -0.83 5.53 -2.18
N GLN A 71 -1.05 5.49 -3.49
CA GLN A 71 -1.43 6.66 -4.28
C GLN A 71 -2.83 7.19 -3.94
N ALA A 72 -3.75 6.32 -3.48
CA ALA A 72 -5.07 6.69 -3.00
C ALA A 72 -5.08 7.25 -1.56
N GLY A 73 -3.93 7.29 -0.87
CA GLY A 73 -3.83 7.76 0.51
C GLY A 73 -4.15 6.71 1.57
N GLU A 74 -4.40 5.47 1.17
CA GLU A 74 -4.72 4.33 2.06
C GLU A 74 -3.43 3.67 2.58
N TYR A 75 -2.60 4.45 3.29
CA TYR A 75 -1.21 4.10 3.60
C TYR A 75 -1.07 2.84 4.45
N ASP A 76 -1.88 2.67 5.50
CA ASP A 76 -1.81 1.48 6.37
C ASP A 76 -2.19 0.21 5.61
N TRP A 77 -3.17 0.33 4.71
CA TRP A 77 -3.58 -0.78 3.87
C TRP A 77 -2.53 -1.07 2.80
N ALA A 78 -1.95 -0.05 2.19
CA ALA A 78 -0.82 -0.20 1.27
C ALA A 78 0.35 -0.96 1.92
N LEU A 79 0.74 -0.58 3.16
CA LEU A 79 1.78 -1.26 3.92
C LEU A 79 1.45 -2.74 4.15
N THR A 80 0.20 -3.06 4.48
CA THR A 80 -0.26 -4.43 4.68
C THR A 80 -0.15 -5.27 3.40
N VAL A 81 -0.55 -4.70 2.25
CA VAL A 81 -0.51 -5.40 0.96
C VAL A 81 0.92 -5.55 0.46
N LEU A 82 1.75 -4.50 0.57
CA LEU A 82 3.16 -4.53 0.18
C LEU A 82 3.97 -5.54 1.01
N ALA A 83 3.64 -5.70 2.30
CA ALA A 83 4.26 -6.71 3.16
C ALA A 83 3.93 -8.16 2.75
N ALA A 84 2.88 -8.39 1.96
CA ALA A 84 2.52 -9.71 1.46
C ALA A 84 3.29 -10.12 0.18
N VAL A 85 4.01 -9.21 -0.47
CA VAL A 85 4.90 -9.49 -1.60
C VAL A 85 6.04 -10.40 -1.11
N SER A 86 6.33 -11.49 -1.81
CA SER A 86 7.34 -12.45 -1.37
C SER A 86 8.75 -11.87 -1.42
N ASN A 87 9.07 -11.08 -2.46
CA ASN A 87 10.35 -10.40 -2.60
C ASN A 87 10.35 -9.03 -1.92
N GLN A 88 10.67 -8.99 -0.64
CA GLN A 88 10.79 -7.76 0.15
C GLN A 88 12.03 -6.91 -0.20
N ASN A 89 12.89 -7.38 -1.11
CA ASN A 89 14.04 -6.64 -1.63
C ASN A 89 13.80 -6.12 -3.06
N ASP A 90 12.55 -6.16 -3.57
CA ASP A 90 12.21 -5.46 -4.82
C ASP A 90 12.29 -3.93 -4.56
N PRO A 91 13.13 -3.18 -5.28
CA PRO A 91 13.26 -1.73 -5.08
C PRO A 91 11.94 -0.98 -5.17
N ARG A 92 11.01 -1.44 -6.00
CA ARG A 92 9.68 -0.85 -6.19
C ARG A 92 8.81 -1.03 -4.94
N VAL A 93 8.87 -2.21 -4.31
CA VAL A 93 8.15 -2.52 -3.05
C VAL A 93 8.71 -1.67 -1.93
N LEU A 94 10.05 -1.59 -1.81
CA LEU A 94 10.72 -0.74 -0.84
C LEU A 94 10.34 0.73 -1.01
N ASN A 95 10.33 1.22 -2.25
CA ASN A 95 9.97 2.61 -2.57
C ASN A 95 8.54 2.95 -2.12
N TYR A 96 7.54 2.13 -2.46
CA TYR A 96 6.14 2.42 -2.07
C TYR A 96 5.86 2.14 -0.58
N THR A 97 6.64 1.28 0.07
CA THR A 97 6.65 1.16 1.53
C THR A 97 7.16 2.45 2.16
N GLY A 98 8.29 2.96 1.68
CA GLY A 98 8.83 4.26 2.09
C GLY A 98 7.86 5.42 1.84
N TYR A 99 7.22 5.45 0.67
CA TYR A 99 6.20 6.45 0.33
C TYR A 99 5.04 6.45 1.33
N SER A 100 4.48 5.29 1.62
CA SER A 100 3.37 5.15 2.56
C SER A 100 3.75 5.59 3.97
N LEU A 101 4.96 5.24 4.42
CA LEU A 101 5.50 5.67 5.71
C LEU A 101 5.72 7.19 5.76
N ARG A 102 6.32 7.78 4.72
CA ARG A 102 6.57 9.21 4.63
C ARG A 102 5.27 10.01 4.67
N LYS A 103 4.30 9.62 3.84
CA LYS A 103 2.98 10.27 3.80
C LYS A 103 2.19 10.10 5.10
N SER A 104 2.51 9.08 5.92
CA SER A 104 1.98 8.89 7.28
C SER A 104 2.78 9.63 8.36
N GLY A 105 3.79 10.45 8.00
CA GLY A 105 4.65 11.18 8.93
C GLY A 105 5.76 10.35 9.59
N ARG A 106 5.94 9.09 9.20
CA ARG A 106 6.96 8.16 9.74
C ARG A 106 8.28 8.30 8.98
N PHE A 107 8.85 9.51 8.96
CA PHE A 107 10.00 9.87 8.11
C PHE A 107 11.24 9.02 8.36
N ALA A 108 11.62 8.78 9.62
CA ALA A 108 12.83 8.03 9.94
C ALA A 108 12.80 6.60 9.38
N GLU A 109 11.63 5.94 9.43
CA GLU A 109 11.45 4.62 8.87
C GLU A 109 11.45 4.67 7.33
N ALA A 110 10.77 5.66 6.74
CA ALA A 110 10.72 5.87 5.29
C ALA A 110 12.11 6.01 4.68
N PHE A 111 13.00 6.78 5.32
CA PHE A 111 14.38 6.96 4.84
C PHE A 111 15.14 5.64 4.74
N GLY A 112 14.96 4.74 5.72
CA GLY A 112 15.58 3.41 5.68
C GLY A 112 15.15 2.60 4.45
N TYR A 113 13.88 2.66 4.08
CA TYR A 113 13.36 1.98 2.89
C TYR A 113 13.87 2.57 1.59
N TYR A 114 13.91 3.91 1.47
CA TYR A 114 14.45 4.57 0.28
C TYR A 114 15.94 4.30 0.10
N HIS A 115 16.74 4.40 1.18
CA HIS A 115 18.16 4.08 1.12
C HIS A 115 18.40 2.64 0.65
N LYS A 116 17.62 1.69 1.16
CA LYS A 116 17.72 0.29 0.74
C LYS A 116 17.31 0.11 -0.73
N ALA A 117 16.27 0.80 -1.21
CA ALA A 117 15.87 0.77 -2.60
C ALA A 117 16.99 1.29 -3.54
N ILE A 118 17.62 2.40 -3.15
CA ILE A 118 18.73 3.04 -3.87
C ILE A 118 20.02 2.20 -3.81
N GLU A 119 20.27 1.50 -2.72
CA GLU A 119 21.39 0.56 -2.61
C GLU A 119 21.25 -0.61 -3.58
N ILE A 120 20.04 -1.14 -3.72
CA ILE A 120 19.76 -2.27 -4.64
C ILE A 120 19.73 -1.79 -6.10
N ASP A 121 19.11 -0.66 -6.38
CA ASP A 121 19.09 -0.02 -7.69
C ASP A 121 19.56 1.44 -7.62
N PRO A 122 20.86 1.70 -7.83
CA PRO A 122 21.41 3.06 -7.80
C PRO A 122 20.82 4.02 -8.85
N ASN A 123 20.16 3.50 -9.88
CA ASN A 123 19.52 4.30 -10.94
C ASN A 123 18.04 4.56 -10.68
N PHE A 124 17.51 4.14 -9.55
CA PHE A 124 16.09 4.32 -9.22
C PHE A 124 15.81 5.78 -8.81
N VAL A 125 15.60 6.65 -9.80
CA VAL A 125 15.42 8.10 -9.61
C VAL A 125 14.18 8.44 -8.78
N LEU A 126 13.07 7.71 -8.93
CA LEU A 126 11.85 7.92 -8.15
C LEU A 126 12.08 7.73 -6.63
N ALA A 127 12.94 6.78 -6.23
CA ALA A 127 13.26 6.61 -4.82
C ALA A 127 14.11 7.78 -4.28
N ARG A 128 14.95 8.37 -5.12
CA ARG A 128 15.73 9.57 -4.77
C ARG A 128 14.87 10.80 -4.64
N GLU A 129 13.91 10.98 -5.53
CA GLU A 129 12.92 12.05 -5.46
C GLU A 129 12.14 11.96 -4.15
N TYR A 130 11.50 10.83 -3.85
CA TYR A 130 10.73 10.66 -2.62
C TYR A 130 11.55 10.78 -1.34
N LEU A 131 12.82 10.37 -1.37
CA LEU A 131 13.78 10.62 -0.29
C LEU A 131 14.05 12.12 -0.14
N GLY A 132 14.26 12.82 -1.26
CA GLY A 132 14.47 14.26 -1.30
C GLY A 132 13.28 15.05 -0.75
N GLU A 133 12.06 14.72 -1.15
CA GLU A 133 10.85 15.30 -0.59
C GLU A 133 10.76 15.08 0.94
N GLY A 134 11.09 13.86 1.41
CA GLY A 134 11.15 13.57 2.83
C GLY A 134 12.16 14.45 3.56
N TYR A 135 13.32 14.72 2.95
CA TYR A 135 14.33 15.62 3.49
C TYR A 135 13.83 17.07 3.54
N VAL A 136 13.11 17.54 2.49
CA VAL A 136 12.48 18.88 2.52
C VAL A 136 11.49 18.96 3.67
N ALA A 137 10.58 18.00 3.80
CA ALA A 137 9.55 17.97 4.83
C ALA A 137 10.12 17.92 6.26
N THR A 138 11.36 17.47 6.44
CA THR A 138 12.05 17.42 7.73
C THR A 138 13.11 18.52 7.91
N GLY A 139 13.15 19.51 7.01
CA GLY A 139 14.07 20.64 7.07
C GLY A 139 15.53 20.33 6.67
N GLN A 140 15.79 19.15 6.12
CA GLN A 140 17.12 18.70 5.71
C GLN A 140 17.41 19.07 4.24
N VAL A 141 17.25 20.35 3.91
CA VAL A 141 17.26 20.85 2.51
C VAL A 141 18.56 20.54 1.78
N ASP A 142 19.70 20.55 2.46
CA ASP A 142 20.99 20.22 1.82
C ASP A 142 21.05 18.76 1.36
N LEU A 143 20.45 17.84 2.13
CA LEU A 143 20.33 16.43 1.71
C LEU A 143 19.35 16.27 0.53
N ALA A 144 18.28 17.06 0.48
CA ALA A 144 17.38 17.09 -0.67
C ALA A 144 18.10 17.56 -1.95
N LYS A 145 18.90 18.65 -1.86
CA LYS A 145 19.73 19.13 -2.97
C LYS A 145 20.76 18.10 -3.44
N ALA A 146 21.32 17.33 -2.52
CA ALA A 146 22.21 16.22 -2.89
C ALA A 146 21.45 15.16 -3.72
N GLN A 147 20.21 14.80 -3.33
CA GLN A 147 19.40 13.88 -4.13
C GLN A 147 19.05 14.48 -5.50
N LEU A 148 18.72 15.77 -5.58
CA LEU A 148 18.45 16.46 -6.83
C LEU A 148 19.64 16.37 -7.80
N THR A 149 20.86 16.55 -7.29
CA THR A 149 22.11 16.39 -8.08
C THR A 149 22.28 14.96 -8.58
N GLU A 150 21.99 13.97 -7.74
CA GLU A 150 22.05 12.56 -8.09
C GLU A 150 21.01 12.19 -9.16
N ILE A 151 19.81 12.79 -9.13
CA ILE A 151 18.78 12.62 -10.16
C ILE A 151 19.26 13.22 -11.48
N ALA A 152 19.77 14.47 -11.45
CA ALA A 152 20.31 15.14 -12.64
C ALA A 152 21.39 14.33 -13.37
N ASN A 153 22.26 13.66 -12.60
CA ASN A 153 23.33 12.80 -13.14
C ASN A 153 22.79 11.54 -13.84
N ARG A 154 21.55 11.13 -13.59
CA ARG A 154 20.96 9.89 -14.13
C ARG A 154 19.99 10.11 -15.28
N CYS A 155 19.10 11.08 -15.16
CA CYS A 155 18.07 11.34 -16.16
C CYS A 155 18.10 12.77 -16.71
N GLY A 156 19.02 13.63 -16.24
CA GLY A 156 19.08 15.04 -16.63
C GLY A 156 18.13 15.92 -15.82
N THR A 157 18.07 17.20 -16.20
CA THR A 157 17.25 18.21 -15.48
C THR A 157 15.83 18.35 -16.05
N THR A 158 15.47 17.54 -17.02
CA THR A 158 14.18 17.60 -17.72
C THR A 158 13.28 16.39 -17.40
N CYS A 159 13.75 15.41 -16.64
CA CYS A 159 12.93 14.30 -16.19
C CYS A 159 11.97 14.77 -15.08
N GLU A 160 10.86 14.08 -14.95
CA GLU A 160 9.79 14.39 -14.03
C GLU A 160 10.28 14.47 -12.58
N GLU A 161 11.04 13.48 -12.13
CA GLU A 161 11.56 13.40 -10.77
C GLU A 161 12.51 14.54 -10.40
N TYR A 162 13.28 15.07 -11.39
CA TYR A 162 14.09 16.24 -11.14
C TYR A 162 13.22 17.48 -10.94
N GLN A 163 12.24 17.68 -11.82
CA GLN A 163 11.39 18.87 -11.80
C GLN A 163 10.53 18.88 -10.51
N GLU A 164 9.96 17.75 -10.14
CA GLU A 164 9.15 17.64 -8.92
C GLU A 164 9.97 17.91 -7.66
N LEU A 165 11.16 17.31 -7.53
CA LEU A 165 12.01 17.58 -6.37
C LEU A 165 12.54 19.02 -6.35
N ALA A 166 12.86 19.62 -7.50
CA ALA A 166 13.30 21.00 -7.58
C ALA A 166 12.18 21.94 -7.09
N GLU A 167 10.94 21.74 -7.52
CA GLU A 167 9.78 22.49 -7.06
C GLU A 167 9.57 22.34 -5.55
N HIS A 168 9.68 21.12 -5.00
CA HIS A 168 9.58 20.90 -3.56
C HIS A 168 10.65 21.64 -2.76
N ILE A 169 11.89 21.70 -3.27
CA ILE A 169 12.98 22.42 -2.61
C ILE A 169 12.73 23.93 -2.64
N GLU A 170 12.16 24.47 -3.74
CA GLU A 170 11.85 25.89 -3.88
C GLU A 170 10.67 26.34 -3.02
N THR A 171 9.63 25.53 -2.97
CA THR A 171 8.38 25.86 -2.26
C THR A 171 8.41 25.49 -0.79
N GLY A 172 9.23 24.55 -0.38
CA GLY A 172 9.29 24.00 0.98
C GLY A 172 8.10 23.11 1.34
N LEU A 173 7.37 22.60 0.33
CA LEU A 173 6.14 21.79 0.49
C LEU A 173 6.39 20.31 0.25
#